data_0c3cf47851c50c24da9ad5be0c36c7b0
#
_entry.id   0c3cf47851c50c24da9ad5be0c36c7b0
#
_cell.length_a   1.000
_cell.length_b   1.000
_cell.length_c   1.000
_cell.angle_alpha   90.00
_cell.angle_beta   90.00
_cell.angle_gamma   90.00
#
_symmetry.space_group_name_H-M   'P 1'
#
loop_
_entity.id
_entity.type
_entity.pdbx_description
1 polymer ?
#
loop_
_entity_poly.entity_id
_entity_poly.type
_entity_poly.pdbx_seq_one_letter_code
_entity_poly.pdbx_strand_id
1 'polypeptide(L)' 'MTALGLYLAKRSINKAEVSRKTGLSTYRLSQLSNNPKSHLRVDELYLIALAIGANPGDMFEFLCQDLVLKEI' A
#
# COMPACT_ATOMS: atom_id res chain seq x y z
N MET A 1 -0.31 -3.50 -12.15
CA MET A 1 -0.45 -3.58 -10.69
C MET A 1 0.78 -2.98 -10.04
N THR A 2 0.58 -2.11 -9.07
CA THR A 2 1.69 -1.49 -8.32
C THR A 2 2.25 -2.46 -7.29
N ALA A 3 3.37 -2.09 -6.65
CA ALA A 3 3.91 -2.89 -5.55
C ALA A 3 2.89 -3.03 -4.43
N LEU A 4 2.15 -1.97 -4.13
CA LEU A 4 1.08 -2.03 -3.14
C LEU A 4 0.00 -3.01 -3.57
N GLY A 5 -0.42 -2.94 -4.83
CA GLY A 5 -1.43 -3.85 -5.36
C GLY A 5 -1.00 -5.31 -5.22
N LEU A 6 0.26 -5.59 -5.52
CA LEU A 6 0.80 -6.93 -5.37
C LEU A 6 0.81 -7.37 -3.91
N TYR A 7 1.23 -6.49 -3.01
CA TYR A 7 1.26 -6.78 -1.59
C TYR A 7 -0.12 -7.14 -1.05
N LEU A 8 -1.13 -6.36 -1.43
CA LEU A 8 -2.50 -6.60 -1.01
C LEU A 8 -3.07 -7.87 -1.64
N ALA A 9 -2.77 -8.11 -2.91
CA ALA A 9 -3.27 -9.30 -3.61
C ALA A 9 -2.72 -10.59 -2.99
N LYS A 10 -1.46 -10.60 -2.62
CA LYS A 10 -0.85 -11.77 -1.98
C LYS A 10 -1.48 -12.10 -0.63
N ARG A 11 -2.08 -11.12 0.03
CA ARG A 11 -2.71 -11.30 1.33
C ARG A 11 -4.22 -11.49 1.22
N SER A 12 -4.76 -11.53 0.01
CA SER A 12 -6.21 -11.68 -0.24
C SER A 12 -7.02 -10.61 0.49
N ILE A 13 -6.56 -9.36 0.43
CA ILE A 13 -7.17 -8.26 1.17
C ILE A 13 -8.47 -7.80 0.52
N ASN A 14 -9.48 -7.58 1.36
CA ASN A 14 -10.76 -7.02 0.95
C ASN A 14 -10.67 -5.49 1.02
N LYS A 15 -10.74 -4.83 -0.14
CA LYS A 15 -10.61 -3.37 -0.20
C LYS A 15 -11.72 -2.62 0.51
N ALA A 16 -12.94 -3.17 0.51
CA ALA A 16 -14.05 -2.53 1.21
C ALA A 16 -13.79 -2.49 2.71
N GLU A 17 -13.22 -3.55 3.26
CA GLU A 17 -12.88 -3.62 4.68
C GLU A 17 -11.78 -2.61 5.03
N VAL A 18 -10.76 -2.53 4.18
CA VAL A 18 -9.66 -1.57 4.37
C VAL A 18 -10.20 -0.15 4.28
N SER A 19 -11.08 0.12 3.32
CA SER A 19 -11.71 1.43 3.17
C SER A 19 -12.45 1.83 4.46
N ARG A 20 -13.24 0.91 5.00
CA ARG A 20 -14.00 1.15 6.22
C ARG A 20 -13.09 1.47 7.41
N LYS A 21 -11.99 0.74 7.53
CA LYS A 21 -11.09 0.89 8.68
C LYS A 21 -10.17 2.11 8.58
N THR A 22 -9.79 2.49 7.37
CA THR A 22 -8.82 3.57 7.17
C THR A 22 -9.46 4.91 6.86
N GLY A 23 -10.69 4.90 6.38
CA GLY A 23 -11.33 6.12 5.87
C GLY A 23 -10.95 6.45 4.44
N LEU A 24 -10.07 5.66 3.82
CA LEU A 24 -9.73 5.84 2.41
C LEU A 24 -10.84 5.24 1.55
N SER A 25 -11.19 5.93 0.45
CA SER A 25 -12.21 5.40 -0.44
C SER A 25 -11.71 4.17 -1.18
N THR A 26 -12.65 3.31 -1.61
CA THR A 26 -12.28 2.15 -2.42
C THR A 26 -11.69 2.60 -3.75
N TYR A 27 -12.15 3.75 -4.28
CA TYR A 27 -11.56 4.32 -5.49
C TYR A 27 -10.09 4.66 -5.28
N ARG A 28 -9.76 5.31 -4.15
CA ARG A 28 -8.38 5.66 -3.83
C ARG A 28 -7.51 4.41 -3.69
N LEU A 29 -8.04 3.39 -2.99
CA LEU A 29 -7.32 2.12 -2.83
C LEU A 29 -7.07 1.44 -4.18
N SER A 30 -8.06 1.49 -5.08
CA SER A 30 -7.89 0.92 -6.41
C SER A 30 -6.85 1.69 -7.22
N GLN A 31 -6.84 3.02 -7.12
CA GLN A 31 -5.83 3.82 -7.79
C GLN A 31 -4.43 3.50 -7.28
N LEU A 32 -4.27 3.41 -5.96
CA LEU A 32 -2.98 3.09 -5.36
C LEU A 32 -2.51 1.68 -5.74
N SER A 33 -3.44 0.75 -5.95
CA SER A 33 -3.12 -0.64 -6.29
C SER A 33 -2.80 -0.85 -7.75
N ASN A 34 -3.34 -0.03 -8.64
CA ASN A 34 -3.28 -0.30 -10.08
C ASN A 34 -2.61 0.79 -10.91
N ASN A 35 -2.56 2.01 -10.42
CA ASN A 35 -2.03 3.13 -11.20
C ASN A 35 -0.64 3.52 -10.69
N PRO A 36 0.43 3.24 -11.45
CA PRO A 36 1.80 3.56 -11.00
C PRO A 36 2.06 5.06 -10.85
N LYS A 37 1.19 5.91 -11.38
CA LYS A 37 1.31 7.35 -11.20
C LYS A 37 0.67 7.83 -9.90
N SER A 38 -0.09 6.99 -9.22
CA SER A 38 -0.66 7.33 -7.92
C SER A 38 0.40 7.16 -6.84
N HIS A 39 0.54 8.17 -6.00
CA HIS A 39 1.58 8.17 -4.97
C HIS A 39 0.97 7.84 -3.62
N LEU A 40 1.48 6.79 -3.01
CA LEU A 40 1.06 6.38 -1.68
C LEU A 40 1.68 7.33 -0.65
N ARG A 41 0.83 7.96 0.15
CA ARG A 41 1.29 8.85 1.20
C ARG A 41 1.71 8.03 2.42
N VAL A 42 2.59 8.61 3.23
CA VAL A 42 3.10 7.91 4.42
C VAL A 42 1.99 7.55 5.40
N ASP A 43 1.06 8.48 5.62
CA ASP A 43 -0.07 8.21 6.51
C ASP A 43 -0.99 7.12 5.94
N GLU A 44 -1.18 7.10 4.63
CA GLU A 44 -1.97 6.05 3.99
C GLU A 44 -1.31 4.68 4.17
N LEU A 45 -0.01 4.60 4.00
CA LEU A 45 0.74 3.35 4.19
C LEU A 45 0.55 2.83 5.61
N TYR A 46 0.72 3.71 6.57
CA TYR A 46 0.62 3.34 7.98
C TYR A 46 -0.78 2.81 8.32
N LEU A 47 -1.81 3.53 7.89
CA LEU A 47 -3.19 3.14 8.16
C LEU A 47 -3.56 1.83 7.47
N ILE A 48 -3.13 1.66 6.22
CA ILE A 48 -3.40 0.42 5.48
C ILE A 48 -2.73 -0.76 6.20
N ALA A 49 -1.48 -0.59 6.60
CA ALA A 49 -0.76 -1.65 7.31
C ALA A 49 -1.49 -2.06 8.58
N LEU A 50 -1.94 -1.09 9.37
CA LEU A 50 -2.71 -1.39 10.58
C LEU A 50 -4.01 -2.12 10.25
N ALA A 51 -4.70 -1.69 9.19
CA ALA A 51 -5.99 -2.27 8.82
C ALA A 51 -5.86 -3.73 8.39
N ILE A 52 -4.75 -4.12 7.80
CA ILE A 52 -4.56 -5.50 7.34
C ILE A 52 -3.74 -6.35 8.31
N GLY A 53 -3.36 -5.79 9.44
CA GLY A 53 -2.58 -6.52 10.44
C GLY A 53 -1.13 -6.73 10.06
N ALA A 54 -0.60 -5.93 9.13
CA ALA A 54 0.79 -6.02 8.73
C ALA A 54 1.65 -5.07 9.55
N ASN A 55 2.93 -5.42 9.69
CA ASN A 55 3.88 -4.51 10.31
C ASN A 55 4.19 -3.38 9.33
N PRO A 56 3.93 -2.11 9.70
CA PRO A 56 4.17 -0.98 8.78
C PRO A 56 5.62 -0.91 8.26
N GLY A 57 6.60 -1.23 9.10
CA GLY A 57 7.99 -1.25 8.68
C GLY A 57 8.27 -2.29 7.61
N ASP A 58 7.73 -3.50 7.80
CA ASP A 58 7.91 -4.58 6.83
C ASP A 58 7.23 -4.23 5.51
N MET A 59 6.02 -3.67 5.58
CA MET A 59 5.30 -3.25 4.39
C MET A 59 6.08 -2.16 3.65
N PHE A 60 6.60 -1.20 4.38
CA PHE A 60 7.40 -0.12 3.82
C PHE A 60 8.62 -0.66 3.08
N GLU A 61 9.34 -1.59 3.70
CA GLU A 61 10.51 -2.20 3.08
C GLU A 61 10.15 -2.97 1.81
N PHE A 62 9.04 -3.68 1.83
CA PHE A 62 8.58 -4.39 0.64
C PHE A 62 8.29 -3.42 -0.50
N LEU A 63 7.58 -2.33 -0.20
CA LEU A 63 7.20 -1.37 -1.24
C LEU A 63 8.40 -0.63 -1.83
N CYS A 64 9.46 -0.49 -1.06
CA CYS A 64 10.65 0.26 -1.47
C CYS A 64 11.84 -0.63 -1.81
N GLN A 65 11.64 -1.95 -1.92
CA GLN A 65 12.76 -2.90 -2.06
C GLN A 65 13.64 -2.66 -3.29
N ASP A 66 13.07 -2.04 -4.32
CA ASP A 66 13.82 -1.79 -5.55
C ASP A 66 14.52 -0.43 -5.55
N LEU A 67 14.33 0.35 -4.51
CA LEU A 67 14.94 1.67 -4.43
C LEU A 67 16.35 1.57 -3.87
N VAL A 68 17.29 2.20 -4.54
CA VAL A 68 18.68 2.27 -4.08
C VAL A 68 19.18 3.69 -4.21
N LEU A 69 20.15 4.04 -3.38
CA LEU A 69 20.77 5.35 -3.47
C LEU A 69 21.51 5.46 -4.78
N LYS A 70 21.44 6.63 -5.39
CA LYS A 70 22.19 6.93 -6.59
C LYS A 70 23.61 7.32 -6.15
N GLU A 71 24.57 6.48 -6.49
CA GLU A 71 25.97 6.76 -6.17
C GLU A 71 26.62 7.53 -7.29
N ILE A 72 27.50 8.44 -6.93
CA ILE A 72 28.22 9.28 -7.88
C ILE A 72 29.64 8.81 -8.03
#